data_d310bb02a13c2ac279d7c6fcb5fb1f95
#
_entry.id   d310bb02a13c2ac279d7c6fcb5fb1f95
#
_cell.length_a   1.000
_cell.length_b   1.000
_cell.length_c   1.000
_cell.angle_alpha   90.00
_cell.angle_beta   90.00
_cell.angle_gamma   90.00
#
_symmetry.space_group_name_H-M   'P 1'
#
loop_
_entity.id
_entity.type
_entity.pdbx_description
1 polymer ?
#
loop_
_entity_poly.entity_id
_entity_poly.type
_entity_poly.pdbx_seq_one_letter_code
_entity_poly.pdbx_strand_id
1 'polypeptide(L)'
;MENGKIYAISVSEERGTLKREVEECIVTPQGLEGDGHAGDWSRQITCLRYESLAASNAKHGLQMGPGDMAENILIEGLDFTPVKAGTKMRLGKEAVIEVSQIGKPDH
;
A
#
# COMPACT_ATOMS: atom_id res chain seq x y z
N MET A 1 -2.16 -21.04 2.54
CA MET A 1 -2.20 -19.59 2.69
C MET A 1 -1.29 -18.96 1.67
N GLU A 2 -1.78 -17.99 0.93
CA GLU A 2 -0.99 -17.33 -0.07
C GLU A 2 -0.03 -16.32 0.56
N ASN A 3 1.17 -16.27 0.02
CA ASN A 3 2.19 -15.32 0.44
C ASN A 3 2.56 -14.46 -0.75
N GLY A 4 2.38 -13.17 -0.61
CA GLY A 4 2.90 -12.22 -1.56
C GLY A 4 4.26 -11.71 -1.12
N LYS A 5 4.81 -10.81 -1.92
CA LYS A 5 6.08 -10.19 -1.66
C LYS A 5 5.90 -8.68 -1.63
N ILE A 6 6.49 -8.02 -0.65
CA ILE A 6 6.53 -6.56 -0.65
C ILE A 6 7.50 -6.13 -1.75
N TYR A 7 6.97 -5.48 -2.77
CA TYR A 7 7.75 -4.99 -3.88
C TYR A 7 8.44 -3.68 -3.53
N ALA A 8 7.70 -2.76 -2.90
CA ALA A 8 8.25 -1.45 -2.54
C ALA A 8 7.43 -0.82 -1.42
N ILE A 9 8.08 0.01 -0.62
CA ILE A 9 7.47 0.80 0.45
C ILE A 9 7.73 2.26 0.15
N SER A 10 6.69 3.10 0.22
CA SER A 10 6.80 4.52 -0.07
C SER A 10 6.10 5.35 0.99
N VAL A 11 6.72 6.46 1.36
CA VAL A 11 6.17 7.39 2.36
C VAL A 11 6.29 8.82 1.86
N SER A 12 5.41 9.69 2.35
CA SER A 12 5.51 11.13 2.14
C SER A 12 5.61 11.83 3.48
N GLU A 13 6.34 12.94 3.55
CA GLU A 13 6.51 13.66 4.81
C GLU A 13 5.20 14.31 5.27
N GLU A 14 4.39 14.76 4.32
CA GLU A 14 3.11 15.42 4.59
C GLU A 14 2.04 14.90 3.65
N ARG A 15 0.78 15.06 4.06
CA ARG A 15 -0.34 14.72 3.19
C ARG A 15 -0.30 15.58 1.92
N GLY A 16 -0.61 14.95 0.80
CA GLY A 16 -0.66 15.63 -0.48
C GLY A 16 0.68 15.84 -1.14
N THR A 17 1.78 15.43 -0.50
CA THR A 17 3.10 15.49 -1.13
C THR A 17 3.41 14.17 -1.83
N LEU A 18 4.38 14.20 -2.73
CA LEU A 18 4.81 12.99 -3.42
C LEU A 18 5.44 12.01 -2.45
N LYS A 19 5.13 10.74 -2.62
CA LYS A 19 5.75 9.69 -1.83
C LYS A 19 7.11 9.33 -2.42
N ARG A 20 8.03 8.96 -1.53
CA ARG A 20 9.35 8.46 -1.93
C ARG A 20 9.54 7.05 -1.41
N GLU A 21 10.24 6.24 -2.17
CA GLU A 21 10.52 4.87 -1.80
C GLU A 21 11.55 4.81 -0.68
N VAL A 22 11.34 3.90 0.27
CA VAL A 22 12.27 3.62 1.37
C VAL A 22 12.52 2.11 1.42
N GLU A 23 13.68 1.72 1.97
CA GLU A 23 14.01 0.30 2.04
C GLU A 23 13.25 -0.43 3.14
N GLU A 24 12.96 0.26 4.24
CA GLU A 24 12.23 -0.32 5.35
C GLU A 24 11.46 0.77 6.09
N CYS A 25 10.45 0.37 6.85
CA CYS A 25 9.65 1.30 7.62
C CYS A 25 9.01 0.55 8.79
N ILE A 26 8.82 1.27 9.90
CA ILE A 26 8.18 0.72 11.08
C ILE A 26 6.67 0.94 10.97
N VAL A 27 5.88 -0.11 11.20
CA VAL A 27 4.43 -0.02 11.28
C VAL A 27 4.02 0.30 12.70
N THR A 28 3.24 1.37 12.87
CA THR A 28 2.73 1.80 14.17
C THR A 28 1.21 1.72 14.18
N PRO A 29 0.57 1.86 15.35
CA PRO A 29 -0.90 1.91 15.40
C PRO A 29 -1.52 3.05 14.59
N GLN A 30 -0.75 4.08 14.25
CA GLN A 30 -1.21 5.20 13.45
C GLN A 30 -0.87 5.08 11.97
N GLY A 31 -0.11 4.06 11.57
CA GLY A 31 0.31 3.86 10.18
C GLY A 31 1.83 3.68 10.06
N LEU A 32 2.37 4.01 8.91
CA LEU A 32 3.82 3.93 8.71
C LEU A 32 4.50 5.13 9.37
N GLU A 33 5.57 4.85 10.13
CA GLU A 33 6.33 5.89 10.80
C GLU A 33 6.91 6.85 9.76
N GLY A 34 6.70 8.13 9.98
CA GLY A 34 7.19 9.17 9.07
C GLY A 34 6.32 9.43 7.85
N ASP A 35 5.18 8.75 7.71
CA ASP A 35 4.29 8.96 6.59
C ASP A 35 3.22 10.02 6.92
N GLY A 36 2.95 10.91 5.97
CA GLY A 36 1.98 11.97 6.14
C GLY A 36 0.53 11.50 6.26
N HIS A 37 0.24 10.26 5.89
CA HIS A 37 -1.09 9.66 6.06
C HIS A 37 -1.25 8.95 7.40
N ALA A 38 -0.20 8.87 8.21
CA ALA A 38 -0.30 8.30 9.55
C ALA A 38 -1.25 9.13 10.42
N GLY A 39 -1.94 8.45 11.33
CA GLY A 39 -2.89 9.11 12.23
C GLY A 39 -3.99 8.15 12.67
N ASP A 40 -4.94 8.69 13.42
CA ASP A 40 -6.06 7.92 13.95
C ASP A 40 -7.26 7.94 12.98
N TRP A 41 -7.09 7.32 11.82
CA TRP A 41 -8.16 7.25 10.82
C TRP A 41 -8.03 5.98 9.99
N SER A 42 -9.05 5.70 9.16
CA SER A 42 -9.17 4.40 8.48
C SER A 42 -8.21 4.18 7.31
N ARG A 43 -7.54 5.22 6.83
CA ARG A 43 -6.64 5.13 5.66
C ARG A 43 -5.20 5.39 6.02
N GLN A 44 -4.77 4.85 7.13
CA GLN A 44 -3.41 5.04 7.64
C GLN A 44 -2.36 4.46 6.69
N ILE A 45 -2.66 3.34 6.04
CA ILE A 45 -1.75 2.65 5.14
C ILE A 45 -2.53 2.25 3.89
N THR A 46 -1.98 2.56 2.72
CA THR A 46 -2.57 2.20 1.44
C THR A 46 -1.71 1.14 0.77
N CYS A 47 -2.34 0.03 0.39
CA CYS A 47 -1.69 -1.06 -0.33
C CYS A 47 -2.22 -1.16 -1.75
N LEU A 48 -1.33 -1.49 -2.70
CA LEU A 48 -1.69 -1.65 -4.10
C LEU A 48 -0.96 -2.89 -4.65
N ARG A 49 -1.63 -3.63 -5.53
CA ARG A 49 -0.99 -4.74 -6.22
C ARG A 49 -0.02 -4.20 -7.26
N TYR A 50 1.20 -4.74 -7.27
CA TYR A 50 2.18 -4.41 -8.31
C TYR A 50 1.62 -4.72 -9.70
N GLU A 51 0.91 -5.86 -9.85
CA GLU A 51 0.32 -6.27 -11.11
C GLU A 51 -0.68 -5.25 -11.64
N SER A 52 -1.42 -4.59 -10.75
CA SER A 52 -2.36 -3.52 -11.15
C SER A 52 -1.62 -2.30 -11.67
N LEU A 53 -0.52 -1.93 -11.04
CA LEU A 53 0.31 -0.83 -11.51
C LEU A 53 0.91 -1.15 -12.88
N ALA A 54 1.45 -2.34 -13.05
CA ALA A 54 2.04 -2.77 -14.31
C ALA A 54 1.01 -2.81 -15.43
N ALA A 55 -0.20 -3.32 -15.15
CA ALA A 55 -1.28 -3.37 -16.12
C ALA A 55 -1.73 -1.97 -16.54
N SER A 56 -1.83 -1.05 -15.59
CA SER A 56 -2.20 0.33 -15.88
C SER A 56 -1.14 1.03 -16.73
N ASN A 57 0.14 0.80 -16.43
CA ASN A 57 1.23 1.33 -17.24
C ASN A 57 1.16 0.84 -18.69
N ALA A 58 0.92 -0.46 -18.87
CA ALA A 58 0.82 -1.05 -20.20
C ALA A 58 -0.39 -0.51 -20.97
N LYS A 59 -1.55 -0.42 -20.29
CA LYS A 59 -2.79 0.01 -20.92
C LYS A 59 -2.76 1.46 -21.37
N HIS A 60 -2.12 2.33 -20.59
CA HIS A 60 -2.16 3.78 -20.81
C HIS A 60 -0.83 4.36 -21.30
N GLY A 61 0.16 3.52 -21.56
CA GLY A 61 1.48 4.01 -22.02
C GLY A 61 2.21 4.81 -20.97
N LEU A 62 2.04 4.48 -19.70
CA LEU A 62 2.62 5.21 -18.58
C LEU A 62 3.88 4.51 -18.06
N GLN A 63 4.63 5.21 -17.23
CA GLN A 63 5.83 4.69 -16.59
C GLN A 63 5.82 5.00 -15.11
N MET A 64 4.68 4.72 -14.45
CA MET A 64 4.55 4.93 -13.01
C MET A 64 5.36 3.90 -12.23
N GLY A 65 6.04 4.37 -11.20
CA GLY A 65 6.80 3.53 -10.28
C GLY A 65 6.25 3.58 -8.87
N PRO A 66 7.01 3.05 -7.90
CA PRO A 66 6.58 3.03 -6.50
C PRO A 66 6.22 4.42 -5.99
N GLY A 67 5.07 4.52 -5.32
CA GLY A 67 4.58 5.76 -4.75
C GLY A 67 3.79 6.65 -5.70
N ASP A 68 3.89 6.44 -7.01
CA ASP A 68 3.26 7.31 -8.00
C ASP A 68 1.73 7.26 -7.99
N MET A 69 1.15 6.18 -7.45
CA MET A 69 -0.29 6.06 -7.27
C MET A 69 -0.70 6.48 -5.84
N ALA A 70 0.18 7.15 -5.13
CA ALA A 70 -0.02 7.58 -3.74
C ALA A 70 -0.18 6.41 -2.77
N GLU A 71 0.29 5.23 -3.14
CA GLU A 71 0.25 4.07 -2.27
C GLU A 71 1.49 4.02 -1.37
N ASN A 72 1.35 3.35 -0.22
CA ASN A 72 2.46 3.10 0.68
C ASN A 72 3.18 1.81 0.35
N ILE A 73 2.45 0.73 0.06
CA ILE A 73 3.02 -0.59 -0.10
C ILE A 73 2.55 -1.19 -1.41
N LEU A 74 3.50 -1.54 -2.28
CA LEU A 74 3.26 -2.33 -3.47
C LEU A 74 3.51 -3.79 -3.12
N ILE A 75 2.54 -4.65 -3.41
CA ILE A 75 2.59 -6.06 -3.09
C ILE A 75 2.52 -6.86 -4.39
N GLU A 76 3.48 -7.75 -4.57
CA GLU A 76 3.59 -8.59 -5.76
C GLU A 76 3.22 -10.03 -5.42
N GLY A 77 2.50 -10.69 -6.33
CA GLY A 77 2.26 -12.11 -6.23
C GLY A 77 1.18 -12.54 -5.26
N LEU A 78 0.38 -11.60 -4.74
CA LEU A 78 -0.71 -11.92 -3.83
C LEU A 78 -2.05 -11.73 -4.55
N ASP A 79 -2.92 -12.73 -4.44
CA ASP A 79 -4.28 -12.61 -4.97
C ASP A 79 -5.15 -11.84 -3.97
N PHE A 80 -5.65 -10.68 -4.38
CA PHE A 80 -6.50 -9.85 -3.54
C PHE A 80 -7.99 -10.23 -3.62
N THR A 81 -8.34 -11.19 -4.48
CA THR A 81 -9.74 -11.59 -4.65
C THR A 81 -10.42 -11.95 -3.32
N PRO A 82 -9.80 -12.72 -2.41
CA PRO A 82 -10.43 -13.04 -1.14
C PRO A 82 -10.31 -11.94 -0.09
N VAL A 83 -9.58 -10.87 -0.37
CA VAL A 83 -9.36 -9.79 0.60
C VAL A 83 -10.59 -8.91 0.71
N LYS A 84 -11.03 -8.64 1.94
CA LYS A 84 -12.19 -7.79 2.21
C LYS A 84 -11.96 -7.01 3.49
N ALA A 85 -12.86 -6.07 3.79
CA ALA A 85 -12.80 -5.33 5.05
C ALA A 85 -12.81 -6.30 6.23
N GLY A 86 -11.92 -6.10 7.17
CA GLY A 86 -11.72 -6.99 8.32
C GLY A 86 -10.65 -8.05 8.11
N THR A 87 -10.19 -8.26 6.87
CA THR A 87 -9.10 -9.20 6.60
C THR A 87 -7.82 -8.69 7.22
N LYS A 88 -7.08 -9.58 7.90
CA LYS A 88 -5.79 -9.25 8.48
C LYS A 88 -4.69 -9.73 7.56
N MET A 89 -3.67 -8.90 7.38
CA MET A 89 -2.52 -9.20 6.55
C MET A 89 -1.25 -8.98 7.36
N ARG A 90 -0.34 -9.95 7.28
CA ARG A 90 0.97 -9.80 7.92
C ARG A 90 1.93 -9.12 6.94
N LEU A 91 2.60 -8.09 7.42
CA LEU A 91 3.64 -7.39 6.66
C LEU A 91 4.99 -7.67 7.31
N GLY A 92 5.86 -8.36 6.59
CA GLY A 92 7.16 -8.73 7.13
C GLY A 92 7.04 -9.79 8.23
N LYS A 93 7.87 -9.68 9.25
CA LYS A 93 7.97 -10.69 10.30
C LYS A 93 6.94 -10.54 11.41
N GLU A 94 6.57 -9.32 11.75
CA GLU A 94 5.80 -9.04 12.95
C GLU A 94 4.57 -8.16 12.73
N ALA A 95 4.63 -7.26 11.76
CA ALA A 95 3.54 -6.29 11.58
C ALA A 95 2.29 -6.95 11.01
N VAL A 96 1.14 -6.55 11.54
CA VAL A 96 -0.16 -7.01 11.05
C VAL A 96 -1.03 -5.77 10.80
N ILE A 97 -1.66 -5.72 9.65
CA ILE A 97 -2.64 -4.68 9.34
C ILE A 97 -4.01 -5.31 9.13
N GLU A 98 -5.05 -4.55 9.39
CA GLU A 98 -6.42 -4.97 9.10
C GLU A 98 -6.96 -4.11 7.98
N VAL A 99 -7.56 -4.76 6.97
CA VAL A 99 -8.15 -4.05 5.84
C VAL A 99 -9.42 -3.35 6.28
N SER A 100 -9.46 -2.03 6.15
CA SER A 100 -10.63 -1.23 6.52
C SER A 100 -11.52 -0.93 5.32
N GLN A 101 -10.95 -0.86 4.12
CA GLN A 101 -11.68 -0.49 2.92
C GLN A 101 -10.98 -1.04 1.69
N ILE A 102 -11.77 -1.51 0.72
CA ILE A 102 -11.27 -1.99 -0.57
C ILE A 102 -11.61 -0.95 -1.62
N GLY A 103 -10.56 -0.37 -2.23
CA GLY A 103 -10.73 0.62 -3.27
C GLY A 103 -11.32 1.92 -2.74
N LYS A 104 -11.67 2.81 -3.66
CA LYS A 104 -12.34 4.07 -3.35
C LYS A 104 -13.78 4.00 -3.82
N PRO A 105 -14.74 4.54 -3.03
CA PRO A 105 -16.16 4.41 -3.36
C PRO A 105 -16.58 4.98 -4.70
N ASP A 106 -15.88 5.97 -5.19
CA ASP A 106 -16.23 6.70 -6.42
C ASP A 106 -15.36 6.33 -7.62
N HIS A 107 -14.79 5.18 -7.60
CA HIS A 107 -14.00 4.68 -8.73
C HIS A 107 -14.86 4.06 -9.78
#